data_bafaaf49f437dc4b4b9c36694974a987
#
_entry.id   bafaaf49f437dc4b4b9c36694974a987
#
_cell.length_a   1.000
_cell.length_b   1.000
_cell.length_c   1.000
_cell.angle_alpha   90.00
_cell.angle_beta   90.00
_cell.angle_gamma   90.00
#
_symmetry.space_group_name_H-M   'P 1'
#
loop_
_entity.id
_entity.type
_entity.pdbx_description
1 polymer ?
#
loop_
_entity_poly.entity_id
_entity_poly.type
_entity_poly.pdbx_seq_one_letter_code
_entity_poly.pdbx_strand_id
1 'polypeptide(L)'
;MADARSIRQQNQRSWDAVVPAHASHHRDVPTFVRAGGSSLFPEERALLGDVQGCSLIHLMCNTGLDTLSLANHGAVVTGVDISTAAITQARQWASDSGIQATFIQADIYDYLAETRDTYDRVYASYGTICWLNDLHAWANGIARILAPNGRFVLVEFHPTSNMFDAQWQLARAYPMGGRQLDIEGVGDYVAASGGGLSPTGFAAGVHDFVNPEPCHLFQWGVGEVVTALASAGLRITRLDEYLFCNGERPFADMVELPGRRMVAPPHVPDIPLLYGVAATKE
;
A
#
# COMPACT_ATOMS: atom_id res chain seq x y z
N MET A 1 19.91 -9.12 -17.86
CA MET A 1 18.90 -8.56 -16.94
C MET A 1 17.66 -9.44 -17.04
N ALA A 2 17.04 -9.83 -15.94
CA ALA A 2 15.73 -10.48 -15.95
C ALA A 2 14.72 -9.58 -16.65
N ASP A 3 13.77 -10.16 -17.38
CA ASP A 3 12.70 -9.36 -17.95
C ASP A 3 11.72 -8.89 -16.85
N ALA A 4 10.96 -7.85 -17.12
CA ALA A 4 10.06 -7.24 -16.15
C ALA A 4 9.04 -8.24 -15.57
N ARG A 5 8.59 -9.22 -16.35
CA ARG A 5 7.67 -10.26 -15.90
C ARG A 5 8.32 -11.23 -14.91
N SER A 6 9.55 -11.65 -15.19
CA SER A 6 10.31 -12.50 -14.26
C SER A 6 10.55 -11.82 -12.92
N ILE A 7 10.83 -10.52 -12.92
CA ILE A 7 10.97 -9.70 -11.70
C ILE A 7 9.67 -9.71 -10.89
N ARG A 8 8.54 -9.46 -11.52
CA ARG A 8 7.23 -9.44 -10.83
C ARG A 8 6.84 -10.82 -10.28
N GLN A 9 7.14 -11.89 -11.02
CA GLN A 9 6.95 -13.26 -10.55
C GLN A 9 7.85 -13.59 -9.35
N GLN A 10 9.09 -13.08 -9.33
CA GLN A 10 9.96 -13.22 -8.16
C GLN A 10 9.39 -12.47 -6.96
N ASN A 11 8.92 -11.24 -7.14
CA ASN A 11 8.25 -10.46 -6.10
C ASN A 11 6.99 -11.18 -5.58
N GLN A 12 6.21 -11.80 -6.45
CA GLN A 12 5.07 -12.62 -6.04
C GLN A 12 5.47 -13.74 -5.07
N ARG A 13 6.54 -14.51 -5.39
CA ARG A 13 7.02 -15.58 -4.50
C ARG A 13 7.42 -15.05 -3.14
N SER A 14 8.13 -13.93 -3.11
CA SER A 14 8.54 -13.29 -1.86
C SER A 14 7.35 -12.83 -1.01
N TRP A 15 6.32 -12.26 -1.65
CA TRP A 15 5.07 -11.91 -0.98
C TRP A 15 4.29 -13.14 -0.51
N ASP A 16 4.17 -14.16 -1.33
CA ASP A 16 3.49 -15.41 -0.94
C ASP A 16 4.14 -16.06 0.30
N ALA A 17 5.47 -15.94 0.43
CA ALA A 17 6.21 -16.48 1.57
C ALA A 17 5.98 -15.71 2.87
N VAL A 18 5.85 -14.37 2.83
CA VAL A 18 5.74 -13.55 4.05
C VAL A 18 4.31 -13.40 4.56
N VAL A 19 3.30 -13.48 3.70
CA VAL A 19 1.89 -13.25 4.07
C VAL A 19 1.42 -14.07 5.28
N PRO A 20 1.75 -15.37 5.44
CA PRO A 20 1.35 -16.12 6.63
C PRO A 20 1.95 -15.53 7.93
N ALA A 21 3.19 -15.02 7.90
CA ALA A 21 3.81 -14.36 9.05
C ALA A 21 3.07 -13.06 9.37
N HIS A 22 2.86 -12.18 8.38
CA HIS A 22 2.10 -10.94 8.56
C HIS A 22 0.70 -11.20 9.12
N ALA A 23 -0.05 -12.15 8.57
CA ALA A 23 -1.39 -12.48 9.02
C ALA A 23 -1.42 -12.99 10.46
N SER A 24 -0.37 -13.70 10.91
CA SER A 24 -0.28 -14.24 12.26
C SER A 24 -0.20 -13.17 13.37
N HIS A 25 0.18 -11.94 13.02
CA HIS A 25 0.30 -10.82 13.95
C HIS A 25 -0.99 -10.04 14.15
N HIS A 26 -2.03 -10.33 13.38
CA HIS A 26 -3.36 -9.75 13.57
C HIS A 26 -4.19 -10.65 14.49
N ARG A 27 -4.87 -10.05 15.46
CA ARG A 27 -5.94 -10.74 16.18
C ARG A 27 -7.17 -10.83 15.27
N ASP A 28 -8.25 -11.36 15.76
CA ASP A 28 -9.51 -11.65 15.09
C ASP A 28 -10.00 -10.55 14.10
N VAL A 29 -9.43 -10.53 12.88
CA VAL A 29 -9.78 -9.59 11.81
C VAL A 29 -11.25 -9.72 11.42
N PRO A 30 -11.84 -10.94 11.24
CA PRO A 30 -13.24 -11.06 10.88
C PRO A 30 -14.18 -10.40 11.90
N THR A 31 -13.96 -10.60 13.19
CA THR A 31 -14.78 -9.95 14.22
C THR A 31 -14.60 -8.44 14.23
N PHE A 32 -13.38 -7.94 14.05
CA PHE A 32 -13.09 -6.51 13.98
C PHE A 32 -13.88 -5.83 12.84
N VAL A 33 -13.76 -6.33 11.60
CA VAL A 33 -14.46 -5.73 10.45
C VAL A 33 -15.96 -5.92 10.52
N ARG A 34 -16.45 -7.08 10.99
CA ARG A 34 -17.90 -7.32 11.22
C ARG A 34 -18.50 -6.31 12.20
N ALA A 35 -17.75 -5.89 13.19
CA ALA A 35 -18.16 -4.88 14.16
C ALA A 35 -18.06 -3.44 13.62
N GLY A 36 -17.79 -3.23 12.32
CA GLY A 36 -17.61 -1.91 11.72
C GLY A 36 -16.22 -1.31 11.92
N GLY A 37 -15.24 -2.11 12.36
CA GLY A 37 -13.86 -1.68 12.52
C GLY A 37 -13.23 -1.24 11.19
N SER A 38 -12.29 -0.29 11.27
CA SER A 38 -11.58 0.26 10.11
C SER A 38 -10.08 0.37 10.41
N SER A 39 -9.27 -0.10 9.47
CA SER A 39 -7.81 0.07 9.51
C SER A 39 -7.36 1.42 8.99
N LEU A 40 -8.22 2.09 8.21
CA LEU A 40 -7.91 3.34 7.49
C LEU A 40 -7.57 4.49 8.43
N PHE A 41 -6.58 5.25 8.04
CA PHE A 41 -6.17 6.47 8.73
C PHE A 41 -6.98 7.68 8.23
N PRO A 42 -7.02 8.78 9.01
CA PRO A 42 -7.77 9.98 8.64
C PRO A 42 -7.36 10.60 7.30
N GLU A 43 -6.08 10.52 6.93
CA GLU A 43 -5.52 11.08 5.70
C GLU A 43 -6.10 10.38 4.46
N GLU A 44 -6.17 9.06 4.48
CA GLU A 44 -6.76 8.24 3.40
C GLU A 44 -8.23 8.63 3.21
N ARG A 45 -8.97 8.67 4.30
CA ARG A 45 -10.40 9.03 4.28
C ARG A 45 -10.63 10.46 3.78
N ALA A 46 -9.76 11.41 4.17
CA ALA A 46 -9.85 12.79 3.71
C ALA A 46 -9.57 12.93 2.20
N LEU A 47 -8.64 12.14 1.66
CA LEU A 47 -8.32 12.14 0.23
C LEU A 47 -9.38 11.41 -0.59
N LEU A 48 -9.88 10.27 -0.12
CA LEU A 48 -10.94 9.48 -0.77
C LEU A 48 -12.27 10.23 -0.82
N GLY A 49 -12.55 11.01 0.23
CA GLY A 49 -13.84 11.68 0.42
C GLY A 49 -14.94 10.67 0.76
N ASP A 50 -16.19 11.02 0.45
CA ASP A 50 -17.31 10.10 0.60
C ASP A 50 -17.20 8.97 -0.42
N VAL A 51 -17.26 7.73 0.06
CA VAL A 51 -17.21 6.51 -0.76
C VAL A 51 -18.51 5.72 -0.74
N GLN A 52 -19.53 6.22 -0.04
CA GLN A 52 -20.82 5.54 0.06
C GLN A 52 -21.43 5.28 -1.32
N GLY A 53 -21.66 4.01 -1.65
CA GLY A 53 -22.18 3.57 -2.93
C GLY A 53 -21.23 3.65 -4.12
N CYS A 54 -20.01 4.17 -3.94
CA CYS A 54 -19.02 4.24 -5.00
C CYS A 54 -18.48 2.84 -5.36
N SER A 55 -18.29 2.59 -6.65
CA SER A 55 -17.44 1.51 -7.13
C SER A 55 -15.97 1.87 -6.84
N LEU A 56 -15.28 1.04 -6.06
CA LEU A 56 -13.92 1.31 -5.63
C LEU A 56 -13.01 0.11 -5.88
N ILE A 57 -11.87 0.35 -6.52
CA ILE A 57 -10.81 -0.65 -6.63
C ILE A 57 -9.60 -0.25 -5.77
N HIS A 58 -9.12 -1.19 -4.96
CA HIS A 58 -7.88 -1.10 -4.21
C HIS A 58 -6.78 -1.89 -4.92
N LEU A 59 -5.83 -1.18 -5.50
CA LEU A 59 -4.71 -1.75 -6.25
C LEU A 59 -3.61 -2.21 -5.27
N MET A 60 -3.09 -3.43 -5.49
CA MET A 60 -2.05 -4.05 -4.66
C MET A 60 -2.48 -4.11 -3.19
N CYS A 61 -3.68 -4.69 -2.98
CA CYS A 61 -4.45 -4.60 -1.74
C CYS A 61 -3.94 -5.52 -0.61
N ASN A 62 -2.88 -6.30 -0.84
CA ASN A 62 -2.35 -7.27 0.12
C ASN A 62 -3.48 -8.20 0.66
N THR A 63 -3.54 -8.46 1.95
CA THR A 63 -4.57 -9.28 2.62
C THR A 63 -5.95 -8.62 2.72
N GLY A 64 -6.12 -7.43 2.14
CA GLY A 64 -7.42 -6.80 1.93
C GLY A 64 -8.07 -6.16 3.17
N LEU A 65 -7.37 -5.97 4.28
CA LEU A 65 -7.95 -5.37 5.49
C LEU A 65 -8.47 -3.94 5.24
N ASP A 66 -7.71 -3.12 4.50
CA ASP A 66 -8.14 -1.77 4.11
C ASP A 66 -9.30 -1.83 3.12
N THR A 67 -9.30 -2.81 2.21
CA THR A 67 -10.42 -3.04 1.29
C THR A 67 -11.71 -3.37 2.03
N LEU A 68 -11.65 -4.24 3.04
CA LEU A 68 -12.80 -4.58 3.89
C LEU A 68 -13.25 -3.37 4.73
N SER A 69 -12.30 -2.56 5.18
CA SER A 69 -12.60 -1.30 5.87
C SER A 69 -13.33 -0.30 4.97
N LEU A 70 -12.95 -0.20 3.69
CA LEU A 70 -13.64 0.62 2.69
C LEU A 70 -15.07 0.12 2.42
N ALA A 71 -15.29 -1.19 2.41
CA ALA A 71 -16.63 -1.77 2.33
C ALA A 71 -17.49 -1.35 3.55
N ASN A 72 -16.92 -1.33 4.76
CA ASN A 72 -17.62 -0.84 5.97
C ASN A 72 -17.98 0.66 5.87
N HIS A 73 -17.25 1.43 5.07
CA HIS A 73 -17.60 2.82 4.73
C HIS A 73 -18.59 2.92 3.56
N GLY A 74 -19.15 1.81 3.10
CA GLY A 74 -20.24 1.76 2.13
C GLY A 74 -19.80 1.70 0.67
N ALA A 75 -18.52 1.53 0.36
CA ALA A 75 -18.05 1.33 -1.00
C ALA A 75 -18.37 -0.08 -1.51
N VAL A 76 -18.61 -0.22 -2.82
CA VAL A 76 -18.61 -1.50 -3.53
C VAL A 76 -17.19 -1.79 -3.97
N VAL A 77 -16.52 -2.70 -3.26
CA VAL A 77 -15.06 -2.83 -3.33
C VAL A 77 -14.57 -4.00 -4.17
N THR A 78 -13.50 -3.75 -4.90
CA THR A 78 -12.65 -4.77 -5.54
C THR A 78 -11.21 -4.57 -5.06
N GLY A 79 -10.55 -5.63 -4.59
CA GLY A 79 -9.11 -5.65 -4.28
C GLY A 79 -8.36 -6.48 -5.33
N VAL A 80 -7.20 -6.00 -5.77
CA VAL A 80 -6.31 -6.71 -6.70
C VAL A 80 -4.92 -6.81 -6.08
N ASP A 81 -4.35 -8.01 -6.09
CA ASP A 81 -2.96 -8.24 -5.64
C ASP A 81 -2.33 -9.38 -6.43
N ILE A 82 -1.00 -9.33 -6.59
CA ILE A 82 -0.25 -10.38 -7.27
C ILE A 82 -0.10 -11.65 -6.42
N SER A 83 -0.09 -11.50 -5.07
CA SER A 83 0.12 -12.61 -4.15
C SER A 83 -1.11 -13.51 -4.05
N THR A 84 -0.90 -14.77 -4.36
CA THR A 84 -1.93 -15.82 -4.19
C THR A 84 -2.28 -16.02 -2.71
N ALA A 85 -1.27 -15.97 -1.83
CA ALA A 85 -1.46 -16.12 -0.39
C ALA A 85 -2.28 -14.95 0.18
N ALA A 86 -1.95 -13.70 -0.23
CA ALA A 86 -2.65 -12.51 0.22
C ALA A 86 -4.15 -12.53 -0.21
N ILE A 87 -4.42 -12.83 -1.46
CA ILE A 87 -5.81 -12.91 -1.97
C ILE A 87 -6.59 -14.05 -1.34
N THR A 88 -5.95 -15.19 -1.07
CA THR A 88 -6.59 -16.29 -0.34
C THR A 88 -6.99 -15.84 1.07
N GLN A 89 -6.08 -15.16 1.78
CA GLN A 89 -6.37 -14.62 3.11
C GLN A 89 -7.46 -13.55 3.07
N ALA A 90 -7.43 -12.65 2.08
CA ALA A 90 -8.45 -11.61 1.92
C ALA A 90 -9.86 -12.19 1.71
N ARG A 91 -9.96 -13.20 0.85
CA ARG A 91 -11.23 -13.92 0.62
C ARG A 91 -11.73 -14.64 1.87
N GLN A 92 -10.82 -15.24 2.64
CA GLN A 92 -11.17 -15.89 3.91
C GLN A 92 -11.72 -14.87 4.91
N TRP A 93 -11.04 -13.74 5.11
CA TRP A 93 -11.50 -12.68 6.00
C TRP A 93 -12.84 -12.08 5.57
N ALA A 94 -13.05 -11.87 4.27
CA ALA A 94 -14.34 -11.41 3.73
C ALA A 94 -15.46 -12.42 4.05
N SER A 95 -15.24 -13.71 3.77
CA SER A 95 -16.18 -14.78 4.06
C SER A 95 -16.52 -14.85 5.55
N ASP A 96 -15.52 -14.89 6.42
CA ASP A 96 -15.69 -15.06 7.86
C ASP A 96 -16.32 -13.83 8.51
N SER A 97 -16.09 -12.63 7.97
CA SER A 97 -16.73 -11.39 8.44
C SER A 97 -18.13 -11.17 7.89
N GLY A 98 -18.49 -11.84 6.78
CA GLY A 98 -19.72 -11.59 6.05
C GLY A 98 -19.74 -10.29 5.24
N ILE A 99 -18.57 -9.65 5.07
CA ILE A 99 -18.42 -8.42 4.27
C ILE A 99 -18.35 -8.78 2.79
N GLN A 100 -19.17 -8.10 1.97
CA GLN A 100 -19.16 -8.29 0.52
C GLN A 100 -17.97 -7.54 -0.09
N ALA A 101 -17.03 -8.27 -0.69
CA ALA A 101 -15.86 -7.74 -1.39
C ALA A 101 -15.46 -8.71 -2.50
N THR A 102 -14.97 -8.17 -3.61
CA THR A 102 -14.36 -8.96 -4.69
C THR A 102 -12.85 -8.90 -4.57
N PHE A 103 -12.16 -10.06 -4.61
CA PHE A 103 -10.69 -10.11 -4.59
C PHE A 103 -10.18 -10.89 -5.80
N ILE A 104 -9.26 -10.27 -6.55
CA ILE A 104 -8.70 -10.77 -7.80
C ILE A 104 -7.19 -10.95 -7.64
N GLN A 105 -6.70 -12.17 -7.88
CA GLN A 105 -5.26 -12.43 -7.95
C GLN A 105 -4.80 -12.12 -9.36
N ALA A 106 -3.99 -11.07 -9.53
CA ALA A 106 -3.42 -10.68 -10.81
C ALA A 106 -2.17 -9.81 -10.64
N ASP A 107 -1.27 -9.87 -11.62
CA ASP A 107 -0.26 -8.83 -11.82
C ASP A 107 -0.96 -7.51 -12.14
N ILE A 108 -0.56 -6.42 -11.49
CA ILE A 108 -1.24 -5.13 -11.62
C ILE A 108 -1.20 -4.60 -13.05
N TYR A 109 -0.10 -4.80 -13.79
CA TYR A 109 0.00 -4.35 -15.18
C TYR A 109 -0.90 -5.15 -16.10
N ASP A 110 -0.95 -6.47 -15.94
CA ASP A 110 -1.82 -7.36 -16.71
C ASP A 110 -3.29 -6.99 -16.43
N TYR A 111 -3.66 -6.83 -15.15
CA TYR A 111 -5.01 -6.41 -14.76
C TYR A 111 -5.37 -5.05 -15.37
N LEU A 112 -4.52 -4.05 -15.18
CA LEU A 112 -4.75 -2.70 -15.72
C LEU A 112 -4.79 -2.68 -17.25
N ALA A 113 -4.13 -3.58 -17.96
CA ALA A 113 -4.19 -3.66 -19.41
C ALA A 113 -5.46 -4.35 -19.95
N GLU A 114 -5.97 -5.34 -19.23
CA GLU A 114 -7.00 -6.26 -19.74
C GLU A 114 -8.41 -5.93 -19.27
N THR A 115 -8.58 -5.44 -18.01
CA THR A 115 -9.91 -5.16 -17.47
C THR A 115 -10.68 -4.11 -18.29
N ARG A 116 -11.97 -4.29 -18.41
CA ARG A 116 -12.91 -3.33 -19.01
C ARG A 116 -13.75 -2.60 -17.97
N ASP A 117 -13.59 -2.96 -16.70
CA ASP A 117 -14.31 -2.32 -15.62
C ASP A 117 -13.81 -0.91 -15.39
N THR A 118 -14.70 -0.04 -14.94
CA THR A 118 -14.38 1.33 -14.54
C THR A 118 -14.86 1.57 -13.11
N TYR A 119 -14.15 2.46 -12.41
CA TYR A 119 -14.37 2.70 -11.00
C TYR A 119 -14.50 4.18 -10.69
N ASP A 120 -15.40 4.53 -9.76
CA ASP A 120 -15.54 5.90 -9.24
C ASP A 120 -14.32 6.29 -8.40
N ARG A 121 -13.69 5.30 -7.75
CA ARG A 121 -12.47 5.47 -6.95
C ARG A 121 -11.44 4.41 -7.33
N VAL A 122 -10.23 4.85 -7.57
CA VAL A 122 -9.05 3.98 -7.67
C VAL A 122 -8.13 4.35 -6.52
N TYR A 123 -7.80 3.39 -5.69
CA TYR A 123 -7.03 3.59 -4.47
C TYR A 123 -5.78 2.70 -4.46
N ALA A 124 -4.66 3.25 -3.99
CA ALA A 124 -3.44 2.53 -3.69
C ALA A 124 -2.85 3.08 -2.39
N SER A 125 -2.28 2.22 -1.56
CA SER A 125 -1.76 2.61 -0.24
C SER A 125 -0.43 1.94 0.07
N TYR A 126 0.29 2.55 0.93
CA TYR A 126 1.52 2.19 1.64
C TYR A 126 2.36 1.07 1.03
N GLY A 127 3.56 1.43 0.57
CA GLY A 127 4.51 0.48 0.02
C GLY A 127 4.13 -0.05 -1.37
N THR A 128 3.30 0.66 -2.14
CA THR A 128 2.88 0.28 -3.49
C THR A 128 3.93 0.66 -4.54
N ILE A 129 4.42 1.89 -4.48
CA ILE A 129 5.24 2.52 -5.53
C ILE A 129 6.57 1.80 -5.72
N CYS A 130 7.16 1.29 -4.66
CA CYS A 130 8.44 0.59 -4.73
C CYS A 130 8.39 -0.76 -5.47
N TRP A 131 7.22 -1.33 -5.75
CA TRP A 131 7.05 -2.56 -6.52
C TRP A 131 6.86 -2.33 -8.02
N LEU A 132 6.67 -1.07 -8.44
CA LEU A 132 6.37 -0.71 -9.81
C LEU A 132 7.66 -0.49 -10.62
N ASN A 133 7.85 -1.29 -11.64
CA ASN A 133 8.98 -1.13 -12.56
C ASN A 133 8.72 -0.13 -13.70
N ASP A 134 7.46 0.29 -13.90
CA ASP A 134 7.03 1.26 -14.92
C ASP A 134 5.86 2.11 -14.40
N LEU A 135 6.18 3.31 -13.90
CA LEU A 135 5.17 4.26 -13.40
C LEU A 135 4.23 4.77 -14.50
N HIS A 136 4.73 4.91 -15.74
CA HIS A 136 3.90 5.41 -16.84
C HIS A 136 2.85 4.38 -17.28
N ALA A 137 3.22 3.11 -17.39
CA ALA A 137 2.27 2.04 -17.69
C ALA A 137 1.21 1.93 -16.59
N TRP A 138 1.62 2.02 -15.32
CA TRP A 138 0.70 2.02 -14.17
C TRP A 138 -0.25 3.22 -14.18
N ALA A 139 0.26 4.45 -14.36
CA ALA A 139 -0.56 5.65 -14.39
C ALA A 139 -1.56 5.67 -15.56
N ASN A 140 -1.13 5.25 -16.76
CA ASN A 140 -1.99 5.11 -17.92
C ASN A 140 -3.11 4.08 -17.66
N GLY A 141 -2.78 2.97 -17.00
CA GLY A 141 -3.78 1.98 -16.60
C GLY A 141 -4.82 2.55 -15.64
N ILE A 142 -4.39 3.32 -14.62
CA ILE A 142 -5.29 4.02 -13.69
C ILE A 142 -6.21 4.99 -14.44
N ALA A 143 -5.65 5.82 -15.32
CA ALA A 143 -6.45 6.77 -16.11
C ALA A 143 -7.49 6.05 -16.99
N ARG A 144 -7.17 4.84 -17.46
CA ARG A 144 -8.09 4.04 -18.28
C ARG A 144 -9.26 3.49 -17.47
N ILE A 145 -9.02 2.98 -16.25
CA ILE A 145 -10.05 2.36 -15.41
C ILE A 145 -10.83 3.35 -14.54
N LEU A 146 -10.41 4.61 -14.45
CA LEU A 146 -11.20 5.64 -13.80
C LEU A 146 -12.44 5.97 -14.64
N ALA A 147 -13.60 5.98 -14.01
CA ALA A 147 -14.82 6.52 -14.57
C ALA A 147 -14.70 8.03 -14.84
N PRO A 148 -15.53 8.62 -15.72
CA PRO A 148 -15.61 10.07 -15.85
C PRO A 148 -15.89 10.73 -14.49
N ASN A 149 -15.16 11.78 -14.16
CA ASN A 149 -15.16 12.42 -12.83
C ASN A 149 -14.68 11.51 -11.67
N GLY A 150 -14.15 10.34 -11.97
CA GLY A 150 -13.56 9.43 -10.99
C GLY A 150 -12.33 10.02 -10.33
N ARG A 151 -12.02 9.55 -9.13
CA ARG A 151 -10.88 10.01 -8.33
C ARG A 151 -9.90 8.88 -8.08
N PHE A 152 -8.63 9.14 -8.36
CA PHE A 152 -7.49 8.34 -7.90
C PHE A 152 -6.97 8.92 -6.59
N VAL A 153 -6.62 8.04 -5.64
CA VAL A 153 -5.96 8.39 -4.39
C VAL A 153 -4.80 7.45 -4.14
N LEU A 154 -3.67 8.04 -3.79
CA LEU A 154 -2.49 7.34 -3.29
C LEU A 154 -2.12 7.92 -1.93
N VAL A 155 -1.86 7.06 -0.94
CA VAL A 155 -1.16 7.43 0.30
C VAL A 155 0.05 6.51 0.42
N GLU A 156 1.25 7.10 0.50
CA GLU A 156 2.49 6.34 0.35
C GLU A 156 3.59 6.85 1.28
N PHE A 157 4.49 5.97 1.68
CA PHE A 157 5.67 6.36 2.44
C PHE A 157 6.54 7.31 1.63
N HIS A 158 6.99 8.38 2.29
CA HIS A 158 7.79 9.39 1.61
C HIS A 158 9.21 8.85 1.36
N PRO A 159 9.74 8.97 0.14
CA PRO A 159 11.05 8.42 -0.21
C PRO A 159 12.22 9.04 0.56
N THR A 160 12.04 10.16 1.27
CA THR A 160 13.07 10.73 2.14
C THR A 160 13.54 9.75 3.21
N SER A 161 12.67 8.91 3.78
CA SER A 161 13.05 7.90 4.77
C SER A 161 14.14 6.96 4.24
N ASN A 162 14.12 6.64 2.95
CA ASN A 162 15.10 5.77 2.31
C ASN A 162 16.50 6.38 2.18
N MET A 163 16.65 7.67 2.45
CA MET A 163 17.97 8.35 2.43
C MET A 163 18.78 8.06 3.69
N PHE A 164 18.15 7.62 4.76
CA PHE A 164 18.78 7.46 6.08
C PHE A 164 19.13 5.99 6.36
N ASP A 165 20.13 5.79 7.21
CA ASP A 165 20.39 4.50 7.86
C ASP A 165 19.59 4.37 9.16
N ALA A 166 19.75 3.23 9.85
CA ALA A 166 19.04 2.93 11.08
C ALA A 166 19.33 3.90 12.25
N GLN A 167 20.35 4.74 12.14
CA GLN A 167 20.74 5.77 13.08
C GLN A 167 20.40 7.19 12.61
N TRP A 168 19.56 7.34 11.63
CA TRP A 168 19.15 8.60 11.00
C TRP A 168 20.32 9.40 10.39
N GLN A 169 21.39 8.72 10.00
CA GLN A 169 22.48 9.37 9.26
C GLN A 169 22.17 9.33 7.77
N LEU A 170 22.42 10.43 7.07
CA LEU A 170 22.27 10.51 5.62
C LEU A 170 23.24 9.53 4.95
N ALA A 171 22.74 8.41 4.46
CA ALA A 171 23.53 7.29 3.93
C ALA A 171 23.37 7.08 2.43
N ARG A 172 22.29 7.59 1.83
CA ARG A 172 21.93 7.31 0.43
C ARG A 172 21.44 8.58 -0.26
N ALA A 173 21.53 8.59 -1.60
CA ALA A 173 20.89 9.61 -2.42
C ALA A 173 19.36 9.48 -2.36
N TYR A 174 18.65 10.56 -2.65
CA TYR A 174 17.20 10.55 -2.80
C TYR A 174 16.79 9.51 -3.87
N PRO A 175 15.84 8.61 -3.57
CA PRO A 175 15.40 7.60 -4.50
C PRO A 175 14.76 8.23 -5.73
N MET A 176 15.24 7.87 -6.91
CA MET A 176 14.67 8.33 -8.18
C MET A 176 15.17 7.50 -9.37
N GLY A 177 14.55 7.71 -10.53
CA GLY A 177 14.95 7.14 -11.81
C GLY A 177 14.58 5.68 -12.00
N GLY A 178 13.70 5.12 -11.16
CA GLY A 178 13.27 3.73 -11.26
C GLY A 178 14.41 2.72 -11.05
N ARG A 179 15.46 3.11 -10.31
CA ARG A 179 16.59 2.23 -10.07
C ARG A 179 16.16 1.01 -9.30
N GLN A 180 16.44 -0.17 -9.86
CA GLN A 180 16.18 -1.45 -9.19
C GLN A 180 17.15 -1.65 -8.02
N LEU A 181 16.59 -2.16 -6.92
CA LEU A 181 17.33 -2.68 -5.76
C LEU A 181 16.94 -4.13 -5.55
N ASP A 182 17.94 -4.99 -5.40
CA ASP A 182 17.75 -6.38 -5.07
C ASP A 182 17.92 -6.53 -3.55
N ILE A 183 16.94 -7.17 -2.90
CA ILE A 183 16.94 -7.42 -1.46
C ILE A 183 16.67 -8.89 -1.17
N GLU A 184 17.03 -9.34 0.03
CA GLU A 184 16.95 -10.75 0.44
C GLU A 184 15.51 -11.29 0.47
N GLY A 185 14.52 -10.41 0.61
CA GLY A 185 13.09 -10.74 0.58
C GLY A 185 12.24 -9.73 1.32
N VAL A 186 10.93 -9.84 1.18
CA VAL A 186 9.98 -9.04 1.95
C VAL A 186 10.11 -9.43 3.42
N GLY A 187 10.46 -8.48 4.27
CA GLY A 187 10.62 -8.70 5.71
C GLY A 187 9.30 -8.74 6.46
N ASP A 188 9.34 -9.21 7.71
CA ASP A 188 8.18 -9.17 8.60
C ASP A 188 8.06 -7.80 9.27
N TYR A 189 7.69 -6.81 8.48
CA TYR A 189 7.50 -5.43 8.95
C TYR A 189 6.27 -5.29 9.87
N VAL A 190 5.32 -6.23 9.83
CA VAL A 190 4.17 -6.23 10.75
C VAL A 190 4.64 -6.57 12.17
N ALA A 191 5.51 -7.58 12.32
CA ALA A 191 6.14 -7.86 13.60
C ALA A 191 6.96 -6.66 14.12
N ALA A 192 7.77 -6.05 13.25
CA ALA A 192 8.61 -4.90 13.60
C ALA A 192 7.80 -3.65 14.02
N SER A 193 6.63 -3.45 13.42
CA SER A 193 5.74 -2.30 13.70
C SER A 193 4.74 -2.56 14.84
N GLY A 194 4.54 -3.83 15.23
CA GLY A 194 3.67 -4.21 16.32
C GLY A 194 2.24 -3.71 16.16
N GLY A 195 1.69 -3.07 17.21
CA GLY A 195 0.33 -2.54 17.22
C GLY A 195 0.06 -1.47 16.16
N GLY A 196 1.09 -0.83 15.63
CA GLY A 196 0.96 0.20 14.60
C GLY A 196 0.26 -0.31 13.35
N LEU A 197 0.65 -1.49 12.87
CA LEU A 197 0.05 -2.13 11.69
C LEU A 197 -1.04 -3.16 12.02
N SER A 198 -1.31 -3.42 13.31
CA SER A 198 -2.31 -4.39 13.75
C SER A 198 -3.48 -3.72 14.48
N PRO A 199 -4.40 -3.03 13.77
CA PRO A 199 -5.52 -2.31 14.38
C PRO A 199 -6.49 -3.23 15.13
N THR A 200 -6.50 -4.52 14.83
CA THR A 200 -7.26 -5.55 15.53
C THR A 200 -6.65 -5.97 16.86
N GLY A 201 -5.46 -5.45 17.18
CA GLY A 201 -4.59 -5.86 18.28
C GLY A 201 -3.46 -6.76 17.80
N PHE A 202 -2.25 -6.50 18.31
CA PHE A 202 -1.07 -7.27 17.96
C PHE A 202 -1.05 -8.63 18.67
N ALA A 203 -0.70 -9.67 17.92
CA ALA A 203 -0.38 -11.01 18.41
C ALA A 203 1.08 -11.32 18.14
N ALA A 204 1.72 -12.10 19.01
CA ALA A 204 3.13 -12.46 18.86
C ALA A 204 3.43 -13.29 17.58
N GLY A 205 2.46 -14.06 17.11
CA GLY A 205 2.51 -14.73 15.79
C GLY A 205 3.78 -15.55 15.51
N VAL A 206 4.20 -15.55 14.26
CA VAL A 206 5.46 -16.19 13.81
C VAL A 206 6.63 -15.37 14.32
N HIS A 207 7.67 -16.06 14.82
CA HIS A 207 8.91 -15.45 15.30
C HIS A 207 10.06 -15.72 14.35
N ASP A 208 11.02 -14.80 14.27
CA ASP A 208 12.28 -14.94 13.53
C ASP A 208 12.08 -15.35 12.06
N PHE A 209 11.04 -14.81 11.42
CA PHE A 209 10.78 -15.07 10.03
C PHE A 209 11.93 -14.56 9.14
N VAL A 210 12.48 -15.46 8.34
CA VAL A 210 13.44 -15.16 7.28
C VAL A 210 12.80 -15.56 5.95
N ASN A 211 12.66 -14.61 5.04
CA ASN A 211 12.08 -14.87 3.75
C ASN A 211 13.06 -15.68 2.87
N PRO A 212 12.68 -16.86 2.37
CA PRO A 212 13.57 -17.66 1.50
C PRO A 212 13.63 -17.13 0.07
N GLU A 213 12.76 -16.18 -0.29
CA GLU A 213 12.60 -15.69 -1.65
C GLU A 213 13.07 -14.23 -1.75
N PRO A 214 14.14 -13.94 -2.53
CA PRO A 214 14.57 -12.56 -2.75
C PRO A 214 13.49 -11.76 -3.48
N CYS A 215 13.62 -10.44 -3.46
CA CYS A 215 12.72 -9.58 -4.21
C CYS A 215 13.44 -8.34 -4.77
N HIS A 216 12.73 -7.63 -5.62
CA HIS A 216 13.23 -6.48 -6.37
C HIS A 216 12.36 -5.26 -6.09
N LEU A 217 12.95 -4.19 -5.61
CA LEU A 217 12.30 -2.89 -5.40
C LEU A 217 12.75 -1.90 -6.47
N PHE A 218 11.94 -0.86 -6.67
CA PHE A 218 12.24 0.24 -7.58
C PHE A 218 12.21 1.57 -6.81
N GLN A 219 13.15 2.43 -7.11
CA GLN A 219 13.31 3.72 -6.45
C GLN A 219 12.67 4.83 -7.26
N TRP A 220 11.62 5.45 -6.71
CA TRP A 220 10.90 6.55 -7.34
C TRP A 220 10.77 7.73 -6.39
N GLY A 221 10.97 8.93 -6.92
CA GLY A 221 10.71 10.16 -6.20
C GLY A 221 9.26 10.62 -6.33
N VAL A 222 8.78 11.45 -5.40
CA VAL A 222 7.42 12.02 -5.43
C VAL A 222 7.14 12.74 -6.75
N GLY A 223 8.11 13.51 -7.23
CA GLY A 223 7.98 14.25 -8.50
C GLY A 223 7.74 13.33 -9.71
N GLU A 224 8.36 12.14 -9.73
CA GLU A 224 8.18 11.17 -10.82
C GLU A 224 6.79 10.53 -10.78
N VAL A 225 6.29 10.20 -9.59
CA VAL A 225 4.92 9.68 -9.39
C VAL A 225 3.88 10.69 -9.87
N VAL A 226 4.01 11.95 -9.42
CA VAL A 226 3.11 13.04 -9.82
C VAL A 226 3.18 13.30 -11.33
N THR A 227 4.38 13.28 -11.90
CA THR A 227 4.58 13.48 -13.35
C THR A 227 3.97 12.35 -14.16
N ALA A 228 4.10 11.09 -13.73
CA ALA A 228 3.50 9.95 -14.42
C ALA A 228 1.97 10.05 -14.44
N LEU A 229 1.35 10.38 -13.30
CA LEU A 229 -0.11 10.58 -13.20
C LEU A 229 -0.58 11.73 -14.10
N ALA A 230 0.11 12.89 -14.06
CA ALA A 230 -0.22 14.04 -14.89
C ALA A 230 -0.06 13.74 -16.40
N SER A 231 1.01 13.01 -16.77
CA SER A 231 1.25 12.61 -18.16
C SER A 231 0.22 11.62 -18.69
N ALA A 232 -0.42 10.85 -17.80
CA ALA A 232 -1.55 9.98 -18.14
C ALA A 232 -2.89 10.74 -18.31
N GLY A 233 -2.88 12.07 -18.22
CA GLY A 233 -4.07 12.92 -18.35
C GLY A 233 -4.89 13.07 -17.08
N LEU A 234 -4.33 12.71 -15.92
CA LEU A 234 -4.98 12.92 -14.63
C LEU A 234 -4.66 14.32 -14.08
N ARG A 235 -5.67 15.06 -13.68
CA ARG A 235 -5.49 16.36 -13.03
C ARG A 235 -5.21 16.15 -11.55
N ILE A 236 -4.00 16.47 -11.12
CA ILE A 236 -3.65 16.45 -9.69
C ILE A 236 -4.46 17.53 -8.97
N THR A 237 -5.27 17.12 -8.01
CA THR A 237 -6.13 18.02 -7.23
C THR A 237 -5.59 18.29 -5.85
N ARG A 238 -4.73 17.39 -5.33
CA ARG A 238 -4.11 17.53 -4.02
C ARG A 238 -2.79 16.76 -3.98
N LEU A 239 -1.80 17.33 -3.32
CA LEU A 239 -0.54 16.71 -2.91
C LEU A 239 -0.24 17.21 -1.50
N ASP A 240 -0.25 16.32 -0.54
CA ASP A 240 0.07 16.60 0.86
C ASP A 240 1.32 15.83 1.27
N GLU A 241 2.13 16.42 2.14
CA GLU A 241 3.26 15.76 2.80
C GLU A 241 3.06 15.81 4.31
N TYR A 242 3.43 14.75 5.02
CA TYR A 242 3.21 14.61 6.45
C TYR A 242 4.52 14.25 7.15
N LEU A 243 4.74 14.84 8.34
CA LEU A 243 5.93 14.61 9.18
C LEU A 243 5.83 13.33 10.03
N PHE A 244 4.90 12.46 9.69
CA PHE A 244 4.68 11.17 10.32
C PHE A 244 4.41 10.11 9.27
N CYS A 245 4.60 8.84 9.62
CA CYS A 245 4.04 7.74 8.87
C CYS A 245 2.94 7.03 9.67
N ASN A 246 2.04 6.40 8.95
CA ASN A 246 0.90 5.69 9.49
C ASN A 246 1.25 4.21 9.72
N GLY A 247 1.20 3.77 10.97
CA GLY A 247 1.30 2.37 11.37
C GLY A 247 2.69 1.76 11.31
N GLU A 248 3.43 1.95 10.24
CA GLU A 248 4.75 1.37 10.07
C GLU A 248 5.82 2.09 10.90
N ARG A 249 6.76 1.32 11.42
CA ARG A 249 7.91 1.79 12.18
C ARG A 249 9.22 1.45 11.44
N PRO A 250 9.60 2.21 10.39
CA PRO A 250 10.81 1.94 9.62
C PRO A 250 12.12 2.14 10.41
N PHE A 251 12.07 2.89 11.52
CA PHE A 251 13.22 3.09 12.42
C PHE A 251 12.83 2.72 13.84
N ALA A 252 13.70 1.99 14.53
CA ALA A 252 13.40 1.40 15.84
C ALA A 252 13.12 2.43 16.95
N ASP A 253 13.73 3.62 16.87
CA ASP A 253 13.63 4.70 17.84
C ASP A 253 12.53 5.75 17.53
N MET A 254 11.70 5.49 16.53
CA MET A 254 10.52 6.34 16.24
C MET A 254 9.57 6.42 17.44
N VAL A 255 9.00 7.57 17.63
CA VAL A 255 8.02 7.84 18.68
C VAL A 255 6.61 7.62 18.16
N GLU A 256 5.84 6.82 18.87
CA GLU A 256 4.44 6.60 18.55
C GLU A 256 3.57 7.70 19.15
N LEU A 257 2.75 8.32 18.32
CA LEU A 257 1.71 9.29 18.70
C LEU A 257 0.33 8.61 18.70
N PRO A 258 -0.68 9.24 19.36
CA PRO A 258 -2.06 8.77 19.29
C PRO A 258 -2.54 8.54 17.84
N GLY A 259 -3.30 7.47 17.61
CA GLY A 259 -3.80 7.12 16.29
C GLY A 259 -2.82 6.28 15.46
N ARG A 260 -1.89 5.60 16.10
CA ARG A 260 -0.89 4.70 15.47
C ARG A 260 0.04 5.45 14.50
N ARG A 261 0.37 6.70 14.77
CA ARG A 261 1.28 7.51 13.97
C ARG A 261 2.69 7.44 14.52
N MET A 262 3.67 7.27 13.64
CA MET A 262 5.09 7.24 13.99
C MET A 262 5.78 8.51 13.51
N VAL A 263 6.49 9.19 14.39
CA VAL A 263 7.29 10.39 14.07
C VAL A 263 8.77 10.13 14.35
N ALA A 264 9.62 10.91 13.69
CA ALA A 264 11.06 10.90 13.97
C ALA A 264 11.33 11.30 15.43
N PRO A 265 12.39 10.77 16.06
CA PRO A 265 12.74 11.15 17.42
C PRO A 265 13.20 12.62 17.50
N PRO A 266 13.14 13.27 18.69
CA PRO A 266 13.38 14.71 18.83
C PRO A 266 14.76 15.23 18.38
N HIS A 267 15.75 14.36 18.23
CA HIS A 267 17.07 14.72 17.74
C HIS A 267 17.20 14.74 16.21
N VAL A 268 16.19 14.29 15.50
CA VAL A 268 16.09 14.29 14.04
C VAL A 268 15.25 15.48 13.62
N PRO A 269 15.70 16.29 12.64
CA PRO A 269 14.87 17.35 12.09
C PRO A 269 13.55 16.84 11.51
N ASP A 270 12.53 17.67 11.50
CA ASP A 270 11.27 17.38 10.84
C ASP A 270 11.51 17.11 9.33
N ILE A 271 11.19 15.92 8.89
CA ILE A 271 11.25 15.49 7.49
C ILE A 271 9.93 14.86 7.10
N PRO A 272 9.51 14.95 5.83
CA PRO A 272 8.31 14.23 5.39
C PRO A 272 8.56 12.72 5.41
N LEU A 273 7.63 11.99 6.03
CA LEU A 273 7.67 10.53 6.17
C LEU A 273 6.51 9.85 5.41
N LEU A 274 5.51 10.62 5.03
CA LEU A 274 4.35 10.17 4.29
C LEU A 274 3.95 11.25 3.28
N TYR A 275 3.34 10.85 2.16
CA TYR A 275 2.68 11.79 1.25
C TYR A 275 1.37 11.21 0.73
N GLY A 276 0.46 12.10 0.34
CA GLY A 276 -0.82 11.75 -0.23
C GLY A 276 -1.08 12.49 -1.53
N VAL A 277 -1.57 11.79 -2.54
CA VAL A 277 -1.95 12.36 -3.84
C VAL A 277 -3.42 12.08 -4.10
N ALA A 278 -4.17 13.09 -4.52
CA ALA A 278 -5.45 12.90 -5.16
C ALA A 278 -5.43 13.47 -6.58
N ALA A 279 -5.98 12.73 -7.52
CA ALA A 279 -6.10 13.14 -8.91
C ALA A 279 -7.48 12.77 -9.46
N THR A 280 -7.95 13.49 -10.47
CA THR A 280 -9.25 13.27 -11.11
C THR A 280 -9.08 13.07 -12.61
N LYS A 281 -9.95 12.24 -13.18
CA LYS A 281 -10.15 12.15 -14.63
C LYS A 281 -11.25 13.15 -15.03
N GLU A 282 -10.94 14.02 -15.96
CA GLU A 282 -11.92 14.95 -16.57
C GLU A 282 -12.77 14.27 -17.63
#